data_1a353de7e9bc3a6a3c1cc0744da9adea
#
_entry.id   1a353de7e9bc3a6a3c1cc0744da9adea
#
_cell.length_a   1.000
_cell.length_b   1.000
_cell.length_c   1.000
_cell.angle_alpha   90.00
_cell.angle_beta   90.00
_cell.angle_gamma   90.00
#
_symmetry.space_group_name_H-M   'P 1'
#
loop_
_entity.id
_entity.type
_entity.pdbx_description
1 polymer ?
#
loop_
_entity_poly.entity_id
_entity_poly.type
_entity_poly.pdbx_seq_one_letter_code
_entity_poly.pdbx_strand_id
1 'polypeptide(L)'
;MKTKKGCFTLTLIPLVLFFAMLCLPCRAEAGKSVRVLVLRGPEVLNIERDLEGGDIIIRRLAGTEKVLMNHKERALPQTFSPMPSFFLYLNKRPYRGRLVIHADPASRDGLLVVDELDIEEYIAGIINYEISSAWPREAVKAQAVAARTYMLHRMERALPGPYDIEGSTSGQVYRGAAAEDEASLRAVRECGGEVLLFDGKPALTVYHSNSGGRTDAAGDIWTGGGGAEEYPYLRSVPSSHDGDADPRYRWDFALSAASLKRVLQGEGFNIGSPRRVRLDDLTPGGRVRRVRIIDDQGRTLTIRGEEFRRLIGYSIVRSAVFTVRREGGLFIFRGRGSGHGVGMSQWGARGMAEAGASYREILRHYYPGARLKKLF
;
A
#
# COMPACT_ATOMS: atom_id res chain seq x y z
N MET A 1 -72.14 23.48 72.67
CA MET A 1 -70.98 22.58 72.64
C MET A 1 -71.02 21.83 71.34
N LYS A 2 -70.27 22.23 70.32
CA LYS A 2 -70.11 21.53 69.06
C LYS A 2 -68.65 21.66 68.60
N THR A 3 -67.95 20.59 68.72
CA THR A 3 -66.58 20.40 68.25
C THR A 3 -66.55 20.32 66.78
N LYS A 4 -65.78 21.21 66.11
CA LYS A 4 -65.47 21.14 64.69
C LYS A 4 -64.18 20.32 64.49
N LYS A 5 -64.29 19.20 63.76
CA LYS A 5 -63.17 18.45 63.25
C LYS A 5 -62.63 19.13 62.01
N GLY A 6 -61.41 19.55 62.01
CA GLY A 6 -60.67 20.04 60.83
C GLY A 6 -60.09 18.87 60.07
N CYS A 7 -60.41 18.80 58.78
CA CYS A 7 -59.88 17.82 57.85
C CYS A 7 -58.67 18.43 57.17
N PHE A 8 -57.46 17.87 57.45
CA PHE A 8 -56.21 18.23 56.72
C PHE A 8 -56.13 17.35 55.50
N THR A 9 -56.32 17.93 54.36
CA THR A 9 -56.01 17.30 53.08
C THR A 9 -54.51 17.43 52.76
N LEU A 10 -53.81 16.29 52.78
CA LEU A 10 -52.40 16.20 52.36
C LEU A 10 -52.38 16.11 50.82
N THR A 11 -51.90 17.16 50.17
CA THR A 11 -51.65 17.16 48.74
C THR A 11 -50.26 16.51 48.46
N LEU A 12 -50.26 15.29 47.90
CA LEU A 12 -49.05 14.65 47.35
C LEU A 12 -48.64 15.37 46.08
N ILE A 13 -47.48 15.98 46.07
CA ILE A 13 -46.78 16.47 44.85
C ILE A 13 -45.98 15.30 44.30
N PRO A 14 -46.17 14.85 43.06
CA PRO A 14 -45.31 13.83 42.49
C PRO A 14 -43.94 14.43 42.15
N LEU A 15 -42.90 13.90 42.79
CA LEU A 15 -41.50 14.16 42.47
C LEU A 15 -41.15 13.52 41.15
N VAL A 16 -41.20 14.27 40.04
CA VAL A 16 -40.71 13.83 38.73
C VAL A 16 -39.18 13.85 38.76
N LEU A 17 -38.58 12.69 38.98
CA LEU A 17 -37.17 12.47 38.82
C LEU A 17 -36.82 12.58 37.31
N PHE A 18 -36.29 13.72 36.89
CA PHE A 18 -35.69 13.93 35.58
C PHE A 18 -34.36 13.17 35.59
N PHE A 19 -34.39 11.93 35.05
CA PHE A 19 -33.15 11.21 34.75
C PHE A 19 -32.50 11.92 33.57
N ALA A 20 -31.63 12.91 33.83
CA ALA A 20 -30.72 13.45 32.83
C ALA A 20 -29.76 12.34 32.47
N MET A 21 -30.08 11.62 31.41
CA MET A 21 -29.19 10.69 30.73
C MET A 21 -28.02 11.55 30.20
N LEU A 22 -26.94 11.68 30.98
CA LEU A 22 -25.68 12.22 30.51
C LEU A 22 -25.22 11.32 29.34
N CYS A 23 -25.57 11.71 28.12
CA CYS A 23 -24.85 11.29 26.95
C CYS A 23 -23.42 11.81 27.10
N LEU A 24 -22.57 11.01 27.73
CA LEU A 24 -21.13 11.17 27.57
C LEU A 24 -20.88 11.16 26.06
N PRO A 25 -20.28 12.22 25.49
CA PRO A 25 -19.87 12.14 24.11
C PRO A 25 -18.97 10.92 24.01
N CYS A 26 -19.36 9.93 23.20
CA CYS A 26 -18.51 8.86 22.79
C CYS A 26 -17.27 9.56 22.21
N ARG A 27 -16.20 9.60 22.99
CA ARG A 27 -14.92 10.11 22.53
C ARG A 27 -14.52 9.15 21.43
N ALA A 28 -14.77 9.53 20.18
CA ALA A 28 -14.17 8.85 19.05
C ALA A 28 -12.67 8.81 19.38
N GLU A 29 -12.12 7.61 19.56
CA GLU A 29 -10.68 7.46 19.68
C GLU A 29 -10.09 8.18 18.47
N ALA A 30 -9.19 9.12 18.72
CA ALA A 30 -8.58 9.90 17.66
C ALA A 30 -7.96 8.91 16.67
N GLY A 31 -8.44 8.93 15.44
CA GLY A 31 -7.95 8.08 14.35
C GLY A 31 -6.44 8.20 14.24
N LYS A 32 -5.79 7.15 13.78
CA LYS A 32 -4.33 7.12 13.66
C LYS A 32 -3.91 7.99 12.48
N SER A 33 -3.15 9.06 12.72
CA SER A 33 -2.62 9.92 11.65
C SER A 33 -1.45 9.25 10.95
N VAL A 34 -1.38 9.38 9.63
CA VAL A 34 -0.26 8.94 8.78
C VAL A 34 0.30 10.13 8.02
N ARG A 35 1.62 10.11 7.73
CA ARG A 35 2.33 11.16 7.00
C ARG A 35 2.84 10.58 5.68
N VAL A 36 2.28 11.03 4.58
CA VAL A 36 2.57 10.52 3.24
C VAL A 36 3.33 11.56 2.43
N LEU A 37 4.54 11.25 1.98
CA LEU A 37 5.25 12.09 1.03
C LEU A 37 4.56 12.00 -0.34
N VAL A 38 3.92 13.10 -0.75
CA VAL A 38 3.13 13.17 -2.00
C VAL A 38 3.86 13.85 -3.15
N LEU A 39 4.89 14.64 -2.83
CA LEU A 39 5.70 15.31 -3.84
C LEU A 39 7.10 15.62 -3.30
N ARG A 40 8.12 15.37 -4.12
CA ARG A 40 9.53 15.67 -3.83
C ARG A 40 10.16 16.44 -4.98
N GLY A 41 10.93 17.43 -4.65
CA GLY A 41 11.84 18.13 -5.56
C GLY A 41 11.30 19.34 -6.33
N PRO A 42 10.03 19.76 -6.24
CA PRO A 42 9.56 20.91 -6.98
C PRO A 42 10.15 22.19 -6.41
N GLU A 43 10.66 23.05 -7.30
CA GLU A 43 11.10 24.40 -6.94
C GLU A 43 9.92 25.34 -6.67
N VAL A 44 8.79 25.07 -7.31
CA VAL A 44 7.56 25.87 -7.23
C VAL A 44 6.35 24.97 -7.04
N LEU A 45 5.54 25.29 -6.05
CA LEU A 45 4.27 24.63 -5.74
C LEU A 45 3.11 25.58 -5.95
N ASN A 46 1.97 25.04 -6.39
CA ASN A 46 0.69 25.71 -6.35
C ASN A 46 -0.26 24.95 -5.40
N ILE A 47 -0.75 25.65 -4.37
CA ILE A 47 -1.76 25.13 -3.44
C ILE A 47 -3.01 26.00 -3.60
N GLU A 48 -4.11 25.38 -3.97
CA GLU A 48 -5.42 25.99 -4.09
C GLU A 48 -6.22 25.64 -2.83
N ARG A 49 -6.74 26.67 -2.17
CA ARG A 49 -7.71 26.53 -1.09
C ARG A 49 -9.06 26.83 -1.68
N ASP A 50 -9.86 25.80 -1.88
CA ASP A 50 -11.24 25.95 -2.28
C ASP A 50 -11.56 27.07 -3.28
N LEU A 51 -12.73 27.01 -3.93
CA LEU A 51 -13.13 27.82 -5.09
C LEU A 51 -13.07 29.35 -4.91
N GLU A 52 -12.87 29.88 -3.70
CA GLU A 52 -12.84 31.31 -3.41
C GLU A 52 -11.51 31.85 -2.85
N GLY A 53 -10.58 30.98 -2.52
CA GLY A 53 -9.35 31.37 -1.82
C GLY A 53 -8.10 31.33 -2.68
N GLY A 54 -7.95 32.08 -3.68
CA GLY A 54 -6.80 32.25 -4.60
C GLY A 54 -5.58 31.33 -4.42
N ASP A 55 -4.86 31.10 -5.46
CA ASP A 55 -3.67 30.24 -5.51
C ASP A 55 -2.57 30.73 -4.57
N ILE A 56 -2.02 29.83 -3.79
CA ILE A 56 -0.81 30.06 -2.99
C ILE A 56 0.38 29.50 -3.75
N ILE A 57 1.21 30.39 -4.29
CA ILE A 57 2.44 30.02 -4.96
C ILE A 57 3.57 30.01 -3.94
N ILE A 58 4.26 28.87 -3.83
CA ILE A 58 5.37 28.67 -2.91
C ILE A 58 6.64 28.38 -3.72
N ARG A 59 7.68 29.16 -3.49
CA ARG A 59 9.01 28.95 -4.08
C ARG A 59 10.05 28.89 -2.97
N ARG A 60 10.92 27.87 -2.97
CA ARG A 60 12.03 27.79 -2.03
C ARG A 60 13.08 28.86 -2.31
N LEU A 61 13.61 29.44 -1.26
CA LEU A 61 14.82 30.29 -1.33
C LEU A 61 16.05 29.36 -1.20
N ALA A 62 16.81 29.29 -2.26
CA ALA A 62 17.93 28.36 -2.45
C ALA A 62 18.87 28.28 -1.22
N GLY A 63 19.12 27.08 -0.75
CA GLY A 63 20.06 26.83 0.36
C GLY A 63 19.58 27.34 1.72
N THR A 64 18.31 27.69 1.90
CA THR A 64 17.73 28.18 3.15
C THR A 64 16.55 27.34 3.62
N GLU A 65 16.19 27.49 4.89
CA GLU A 65 14.93 26.95 5.46
C GLU A 65 13.77 27.94 5.32
N LYS A 66 13.71 28.66 4.16
CA LYS A 66 12.69 29.66 3.88
C LYS A 66 12.09 29.48 2.49
N VAL A 67 10.88 29.99 2.35
CA VAL A 67 10.13 30.05 1.07
C VAL A 67 9.61 31.47 0.83
N LEU A 68 9.43 31.83 -0.42
CA LEU A 68 8.56 32.92 -0.85
C LEU A 68 7.16 32.38 -1.05
N MET A 69 6.20 32.83 -0.26
CA MET A 69 4.80 32.50 -0.35
C MET A 69 4.02 33.75 -0.73
N ASN A 70 3.50 33.79 -1.96
CA ASN A 70 2.86 35.00 -2.52
C ASN A 70 3.69 36.28 -2.27
N HIS A 71 4.98 36.24 -2.64
CA HIS A 71 5.96 37.31 -2.49
C HIS A 71 6.37 37.67 -1.06
N LYS A 72 5.94 36.90 -0.03
CA LYS A 72 6.35 37.09 1.37
C LYS A 72 7.23 35.95 1.83
N GLU A 73 8.35 36.27 2.48
CA GLU A 73 9.19 35.25 3.10
C GLU A 73 8.51 34.59 4.28
N ARG A 74 8.65 33.24 4.34
CA ARG A 74 8.17 32.38 5.45
C ARG A 74 9.21 31.33 5.77
N ALA A 75 9.37 31.01 7.04
CA ALA A 75 10.20 29.87 7.47
C ALA A 75 9.48 28.54 7.19
N LEU A 76 10.24 27.48 6.94
CA LEU A 76 9.74 26.12 6.88
C LEU A 76 9.77 25.46 8.27
N PRO A 77 8.88 24.50 8.57
CA PRO A 77 7.83 24.02 7.69
C PRO A 77 6.61 24.99 7.61
N GLN A 78 5.89 24.91 6.50
CA GLN A 78 4.59 25.59 6.34
C GLN A 78 3.46 24.55 6.29
N THR A 79 2.36 24.82 6.97
CA THR A 79 1.21 23.91 7.07
C THR A 79 -0.05 24.56 6.51
N PHE A 80 -0.77 23.79 5.70
CA PHE A 80 -2.05 24.16 5.11
C PHE A 80 -3.07 23.12 5.51
N SER A 81 -4.18 23.54 6.12
CA SER A 81 -5.29 22.67 6.50
C SER A 81 -6.50 22.94 5.61
N PRO A 82 -7.21 21.89 5.17
CA PRO A 82 -8.50 22.09 4.50
C PRO A 82 -9.52 22.62 5.52
N MET A 83 -10.55 23.30 5.02
CA MET A 83 -11.75 23.53 5.81
C MET A 83 -12.53 22.22 5.98
N PRO A 84 -13.37 22.08 7.02
CA PRO A 84 -14.20 20.87 7.17
C PRO A 84 -14.99 20.56 5.92
N SER A 85 -14.96 19.32 5.46
CA SER A 85 -15.62 18.81 4.25
C SER A 85 -15.07 19.32 2.90
N PHE A 86 -13.97 20.06 2.91
CA PHE A 86 -13.29 20.52 1.70
C PHE A 86 -11.95 19.82 1.48
N PHE A 87 -11.37 20.00 0.29
CA PHE A 87 -10.05 19.52 -0.08
C PHE A 87 -9.04 20.65 -0.19
N LEU A 88 -7.78 20.33 0.06
CA LEU A 88 -6.67 21.12 -0.49
C LEU A 88 -6.29 20.59 -1.86
N TYR A 89 -6.02 21.46 -2.80
CA TYR A 89 -5.55 21.05 -4.11
C TYR A 89 -4.06 21.36 -4.24
N LEU A 90 -3.26 20.33 -4.47
CA LEU A 90 -1.85 20.45 -4.82
C LEU A 90 -1.69 20.11 -6.29
N ASN A 91 -1.31 21.10 -7.10
CA ASN A 91 -1.21 20.94 -8.55
C ASN A 91 -2.48 20.30 -9.14
N LYS A 92 -3.65 20.83 -8.78
CA LYS A 92 -5.00 20.39 -9.18
C LYS A 92 -5.44 19.00 -8.70
N ARG A 93 -4.69 18.37 -7.78
CA ARG A 93 -5.09 17.10 -7.17
C ARG A 93 -5.66 17.34 -5.77
N PRO A 94 -6.83 16.77 -5.43
CA PRO A 94 -7.46 16.94 -4.13
C PRO A 94 -6.80 16.09 -3.05
N TYR A 95 -6.57 16.67 -1.87
CA TYR A 95 -6.05 16.02 -0.66
C TYR A 95 -6.97 16.31 0.51
N ARG A 96 -7.24 15.30 1.34
CA ARG A 96 -8.10 15.41 2.54
C ARG A 96 -7.34 15.91 3.75
N GLY A 97 -6.07 15.54 3.85
CA GLY A 97 -5.23 15.86 5.01
C GLY A 97 -4.72 17.30 4.99
N ARG A 98 -3.90 17.61 5.95
CA ARG A 98 -3.14 18.85 5.99
C ARG A 98 -1.84 18.68 5.19
N LEU A 99 -1.56 19.60 4.30
CA LEU A 99 -0.30 19.60 3.56
C LEU A 99 0.78 20.33 4.34
N VAL A 100 1.86 19.63 4.65
CA VAL A 100 3.03 20.18 5.33
C VAL A 100 4.20 20.25 4.35
N ILE A 101 4.73 21.45 4.18
CA ILE A 101 5.83 21.72 3.27
C ILE A 101 7.13 21.79 4.07
N HIS A 102 8.09 20.95 3.70
CA HIS A 102 9.44 20.94 4.29
C HIS A 102 10.49 21.27 3.24
N ALA A 103 11.67 21.70 3.67
CA ALA A 103 12.86 21.70 2.83
C ALA A 103 13.26 20.25 2.51
N ASP A 104 13.64 19.96 1.28
CA ASP A 104 14.25 18.67 0.95
C ASP A 104 15.74 18.70 1.37
N PRO A 105 16.18 17.86 2.33
CA PRO A 105 17.56 17.83 2.75
C PRO A 105 18.52 17.31 1.66
N ALA A 106 17.98 16.60 0.67
CA ALA A 106 18.76 16.07 -0.46
C ALA A 106 18.91 17.07 -1.63
N SER A 107 18.24 18.22 -1.55
CA SER A 107 18.24 19.23 -2.63
C SER A 107 18.36 20.64 -2.06
N ARG A 108 19.21 21.46 -2.71
CA ARG A 108 19.39 22.86 -2.33
C ARG A 108 18.09 23.69 -2.48
N ASP A 109 17.31 23.39 -3.51
CA ASP A 109 16.14 24.17 -3.93
C ASP A 109 14.83 23.37 -3.87
N GLY A 110 14.92 22.07 -3.56
CA GLY A 110 13.77 21.16 -3.53
C GLY A 110 12.93 21.29 -2.26
N LEU A 111 11.67 20.93 -2.41
CA LEU A 111 10.68 20.85 -1.34
C LEU A 111 10.17 19.42 -1.19
N LEU A 112 9.78 19.07 0.03
CA LEU A 112 8.97 17.90 0.33
C LEU A 112 7.57 18.37 0.68
N VAL A 113 6.56 17.78 0.05
CA VAL A 113 5.17 17.98 0.42
C VAL A 113 4.63 16.70 1.03
N VAL A 114 4.20 16.79 2.27
CA VAL A 114 3.68 15.68 3.06
C VAL A 114 2.20 15.92 3.32
N ASP A 115 1.37 14.93 2.98
CA ASP A 115 -0.04 14.90 3.36
C ASP A 115 -0.17 14.15 4.70
N GLU A 116 -0.64 14.87 5.74
CA GLU A 116 -0.92 14.29 7.05
C GLU A 116 -2.43 14.13 7.21
N LEU A 117 -2.89 12.88 7.26
CA LEU A 117 -4.31 12.57 7.26
C LEU A 117 -4.63 11.36 8.15
N ASP A 118 -5.92 11.13 8.38
CA ASP A 118 -6.39 9.91 9.04
C ASP A 118 -6.07 8.67 8.20
N ILE A 119 -5.71 7.56 8.85
CA ILE A 119 -5.34 6.33 8.16
C ILE A 119 -6.48 5.77 7.31
N GLU A 120 -7.76 5.94 7.72
CA GLU A 120 -8.89 5.46 6.94
C GLU A 120 -9.06 6.28 5.65
N GLU A 121 -8.82 7.58 5.70
CA GLU A 121 -8.80 8.44 4.51
C GLU A 121 -7.63 8.08 3.58
N TYR A 122 -6.47 7.78 4.14
CA TYR A 122 -5.33 7.26 3.38
C TYR A 122 -5.67 5.95 2.67
N ILE A 123 -6.26 4.97 3.40
CA ILE A 123 -6.64 3.68 2.81
C ILE A 123 -7.68 3.87 1.70
N ALA A 124 -8.69 4.73 1.90
CA ALA A 124 -9.67 5.03 0.85
C ALA A 124 -9.00 5.59 -0.41
N GLY A 125 -8.01 6.46 -0.26
CA GLY A 125 -7.26 7.08 -1.36
C GLY A 125 -6.36 6.12 -2.14
N ILE A 126 -6.01 4.93 -1.58
CA ILE A 126 -5.14 3.96 -2.27
C ILE A 126 -5.90 2.80 -2.91
N ILE A 127 -7.11 2.46 -2.46
CA ILE A 127 -7.83 1.24 -2.90
C ILE A 127 -7.87 1.12 -4.43
N ASN A 128 -8.33 2.16 -5.13
CA ASN A 128 -8.49 2.12 -6.58
C ASN A 128 -7.18 2.22 -7.37
N TYR A 129 -6.05 2.44 -6.70
CA TYR A 129 -4.71 2.28 -7.29
C TYR A 129 -4.16 0.86 -7.10
N GLU A 130 -4.60 0.14 -6.08
CA GLU A 130 -4.18 -1.23 -5.78
C GLU A 130 -5.06 -2.26 -6.49
N ILE A 131 -6.39 -2.12 -6.33
CA ILE A 131 -7.41 -2.97 -6.98
C ILE A 131 -8.61 -2.11 -7.39
N SER A 132 -9.52 -2.67 -8.18
CA SER A 132 -10.77 -1.99 -8.50
C SER A 132 -11.77 -2.11 -7.36
N SER A 133 -12.38 -0.99 -6.93
CA SER A 133 -13.51 -0.97 -5.98
C SER A 133 -14.78 -1.68 -6.50
N ALA A 134 -14.85 -1.91 -7.83
CA ALA A 134 -15.91 -2.70 -8.46
C ALA A 134 -15.74 -4.22 -8.28
N TRP A 135 -14.65 -4.68 -7.68
CA TRP A 135 -14.47 -6.09 -7.33
C TRP A 135 -15.42 -6.49 -6.20
N PRO A 136 -15.63 -7.81 -5.96
CA PRO A 136 -16.44 -8.25 -4.82
C PRO A 136 -16.02 -7.56 -3.53
N ARG A 137 -17.01 -7.02 -2.80
CA ARG A 137 -16.78 -6.21 -1.59
C ARG A 137 -15.87 -6.87 -0.56
N GLU A 138 -15.95 -8.20 -0.41
CA GLU A 138 -15.10 -8.94 0.51
C GLU A 138 -13.61 -8.93 0.10
N ALA A 139 -13.32 -8.91 -1.20
CA ALA A 139 -11.95 -8.73 -1.69
C ALA A 139 -11.43 -7.31 -1.41
N VAL A 140 -12.28 -6.28 -1.60
CA VAL A 140 -11.92 -4.89 -1.31
C VAL A 140 -11.68 -4.67 0.18
N LYS A 141 -12.50 -5.27 1.05
CA LYS A 141 -12.29 -5.25 2.51
C LYS A 141 -11.00 -5.96 2.93
N ALA A 142 -10.69 -7.12 2.32
CA ALA A 142 -9.44 -7.82 2.57
C ALA A 142 -8.23 -6.95 2.19
N GLN A 143 -8.28 -6.28 1.04
CA GLN A 143 -7.26 -5.33 0.61
C GLN A 143 -7.13 -4.15 1.57
N ALA A 144 -8.23 -3.57 2.02
CA ALA A 144 -8.22 -2.44 2.97
C ALA A 144 -7.56 -2.81 4.29
N VAL A 145 -7.92 -3.98 4.86
CA VAL A 145 -7.30 -4.48 6.10
C VAL A 145 -5.80 -4.76 5.88
N ALA A 146 -5.43 -5.41 4.78
CA ALA A 146 -4.03 -5.68 4.47
C ALA A 146 -3.23 -4.38 4.31
N ALA A 147 -3.74 -3.42 3.56
CA ALA A 147 -3.08 -2.13 3.33
C ALA A 147 -2.93 -1.31 4.62
N ARG A 148 -3.96 -1.27 5.47
CA ARG A 148 -3.94 -0.61 6.79
C ARG A 148 -2.89 -1.24 7.70
N THR A 149 -2.87 -2.56 7.77
CA THR A 149 -1.91 -3.30 8.60
C THR A 149 -0.48 -3.06 8.11
N TYR A 150 -0.25 -3.10 6.79
CA TYR A 150 1.05 -2.80 6.19
C TYR A 150 1.51 -1.38 6.56
N MET A 151 0.62 -0.40 6.48
CA MET A 151 0.95 0.98 6.85
C MET A 151 1.37 1.08 8.32
N LEU A 152 0.60 0.49 9.25
CA LEU A 152 0.96 0.47 10.67
C LEU A 152 2.29 -0.22 10.92
N HIS A 153 2.54 -1.36 10.26
CA HIS A 153 3.82 -2.05 10.33
C HIS A 153 4.99 -1.16 9.86
N ARG A 154 4.77 -0.39 8.78
CA ARG A 154 5.77 0.57 8.28
C ARG A 154 6.03 1.69 9.27
N MET A 155 4.98 2.27 9.87
CA MET A 155 5.09 3.33 10.87
C MET A 155 5.89 2.91 12.10
N GLU A 156 5.72 1.68 12.59
CA GLU A 156 6.49 1.17 13.73
C GLU A 156 7.99 1.03 13.44
N ARG A 157 8.36 0.92 12.17
CA ARG A 157 9.75 0.76 11.71
C ARG A 157 10.31 1.99 11.01
N ALA A 158 9.50 3.05 10.88
CA ALA A 158 9.93 4.27 10.22
C ALA A 158 11.07 4.93 11.03
N LEU A 159 12.11 5.36 10.34
CA LEU A 159 13.12 6.22 10.93
C LEU A 159 12.51 7.61 11.20
N PRO A 160 13.02 8.33 12.22
CA PRO A 160 12.61 9.70 12.43
C PRO A 160 12.75 10.55 11.18
N GLY A 161 11.68 11.22 10.78
CA GLY A 161 11.66 12.00 9.54
C GLY A 161 10.33 12.72 9.34
N PRO A 162 10.21 13.51 8.27
CA PRO A 162 9.01 14.28 8.01
C PRO A 162 7.83 13.42 7.51
N TYR A 163 8.05 12.19 7.06
CA TYR A 163 6.99 11.30 6.55
C TYR A 163 7.23 9.84 6.95
N ASP A 164 6.15 9.04 6.93
CA ASP A 164 6.17 7.61 7.28
C ASP A 164 6.30 6.72 6.04
N ILE A 165 5.77 7.18 4.91
CA ILE A 165 5.77 6.45 3.64
C ILE A 165 5.85 7.42 2.44
N GLU A 166 6.40 6.93 1.33
CA GLU A 166 6.28 7.61 0.04
C GLU A 166 5.05 7.13 -0.72
N GLY A 167 4.23 8.06 -1.21
CA GLY A 167 3.03 7.80 -2.02
C GLY A 167 3.36 7.37 -3.45
N SER A 168 4.36 6.48 -3.63
CA SER A 168 4.90 6.02 -4.91
C SER A 168 4.83 4.50 -5.04
N THR A 169 5.26 3.96 -6.17
CA THR A 169 5.33 2.53 -6.44
C THR A 169 6.33 1.77 -5.55
N SER A 170 7.20 2.46 -4.84
CA SER A 170 8.10 1.87 -3.83
C SER A 170 7.41 1.57 -2.49
N GLY A 171 6.23 2.16 -2.26
CA GLY A 171 5.38 1.94 -1.09
C GLY A 171 3.98 1.51 -1.51
N GLN A 172 2.99 2.33 -1.19
CA GLN A 172 1.60 2.21 -1.64
C GLN A 172 1.29 3.44 -2.50
N VAL A 173 0.74 3.24 -3.70
CA VAL A 173 0.46 4.36 -4.60
C VAL A 173 -0.66 5.22 -4.03
N TYR A 174 -0.30 6.42 -3.59
CA TYR A 174 -1.24 7.42 -3.07
C TYR A 174 -1.17 8.71 -3.89
N ARG A 175 -2.29 9.20 -4.32
CA ARG A 175 -2.40 10.44 -5.12
C ARG A 175 -3.56 11.33 -4.66
N GLY A 176 -3.81 11.35 -3.35
CA GLY A 176 -4.92 12.08 -2.76
C GLY A 176 -6.27 11.41 -2.99
N ALA A 177 -7.34 12.19 -2.88
CA ALA A 177 -8.72 11.72 -2.93
C ALA A 177 -9.26 11.50 -4.37
N ALA A 178 -8.47 11.76 -5.40
CA ALA A 178 -8.94 11.70 -6.80
C ALA A 178 -9.44 10.33 -7.27
N ALA A 179 -9.00 9.26 -6.61
CA ALA A 179 -9.39 7.88 -6.95
C ALA A 179 -10.48 7.31 -6.03
N GLU A 180 -10.94 8.08 -5.05
CA GLU A 180 -12.00 7.64 -4.14
C GLU A 180 -13.35 7.54 -4.88
N ASP A 181 -14.13 6.56 -4.51
CA ASP A 181 -15.53 6.41 -4.90
C ASP A 181 -16.36 5.85 -3.73
N GLU A 182 -17.67 5.84 -3.88
CA GLU A 182 -18.57 5.40 -2.81
C GLU A 182 -18.33 3.93 -2.41
N ALA A 183 -17.96 3.06 -3.36
CA ALA A 183 -17.72 1.65 -3.11
C ALA A 183 -16.45 1.43 -2.27
N SER A 184 -15.34 2.11 -2.62
CA SER A 184 -14.10 2.09 -1.84
C SER A 184 -14.30 2.65 -0.44
N LEU A 185 -14.93 3.82 -0.32
CA LEU A 185 -15.24 4.46 0.96
C LEU A 185 -16.11 3.58 1.86
N ARG A 186 -17.12 2.91 1.29
CA ARG A 186 -18.00 1.98 2.03
C ARG A 186 -17.23 0.76 2.52
N ALA A 187 -16.43 0.12 1.67
CA ALA A 187 -15.64 -1.06 2.04
C ALA A 187 -14.64 -0.73 3.17
N VAL A 188 -13.97 0.42 3.09
CA VAL A 188 -13.02 0.87 4.12
C VAL A 188 -13.75 1.11 5.46
N ARG A 189 -14.90 1.82 5.45
CA ARG A 189 -15.69 2.05 6.67
C ARG A 189 -16.18 0.75 7.33
N GLU A 190 -16.62 -0.24 6.54
CA GLU A 190 -17.13 -1.53 7.07
C GLU A 190 -16.08 -2.36 7.80
N CYS A 191 -14.79 -2.18 7.49
CA CYS A 191 -13.67 -2.84 8.18
C CYS A 191 -12.74 -1.83 8.89
N GLY A 192 -13.29 -0.65 9.24
CA GLY A 192 -12.53 0.44 9.88
C GLY A 192 -11.87 -0.01 11.17
N GLY A 193 -10.60 0.38 11.35
CA GLY A 193 -9.79 0.04 12.51
C GLY A 193 -9.36 -1.42 12.62
N GLU A 194 -9.81 -2.32 11.73
CA GLU A 194 -9.39 -3.73 11.74
C GLU A 194 -8.01 -3.92 11.11
N VAL A 195 -7.15 -4.67 11.80
CA VAL A 195 -5.76 -4.96 11.41
C VAL A 195 -5.39 -6.42 11.72
N LEU A 196 -4.37 -6.92 11.06
CA LEU A 196 -3.78 -8.22 11.36
C LEU A 196 -2.60 -8.06 12.33
N LEU A 197 -2.66 -8.73 13.47
CA LEU A 197 -1.57 -8.77 14.45
C LEU A 197 -0.89 -10.12 14.46
N PHE A 198 0.42 -10.11 14.58
CA PHE A 198 1.25 -11.27 14.90
C PHE A 198 2.12 -10.91 16.12
N ASP A 199 2.09 -11.75 17.15
CA ASP A 199 2.74 -11.50 18.44
C ASP A 199 2.46 -10.10 19.01
N GLY A 200 1.20 -9.65 18.88
CA GLY A 200 0.72 -8.38 19.42
C GLY A 200 1.11 -7.14 18.61
N LYS A 201 1.85 -7.28 17.51
CA LYS A 201 2.30 -6.19 16.63
C LYS A 201 1.62 -6.26 15.26
N PRO A 202 1.47 -5.12 14.55
CA PRO A 202 1.01 -5.12 13.17
C PRO A 202 1.86 -6.03 12.30
N ALA A 203 1.23 -7.00 11.64
CA ALA A 203 1.90 -7.94 10.76
C ALA A 203 2.41 -7.25 9.49
N LEU A 204 3.50 -7.74 8.89
CA LEU A 204 3.91 -7.36 7.55
C LEU A 204 2.96 -8.00 6.53
N THR A 205 1.95 -7.25 6.10
CA THR A 205 0.89 -7.75 5.22
C THR A 205 1.13 -7.33 3.77
N VAL A 206 2.22 -7.80 3.20
CA VAL A 206 2.54 -7.58 1.78
C VAL A 206 1.53 -8.29 0.88
N TYR A 207 1.26 -7.71 -0.28
CA TYR A 207 0.36 -8.26 -1.29
C TYR A 207 0.93 -8.00 -2.69
N HIS A 208 0.40 -8.71 -3.67
CA HIS A 208 0.83 -8.64 -5.06
C HIS A 208 -0.35 -8.97 -5.99
N SER A 209 -0.22 -8.62 -7.25
CA SER A 209 -1.32 -8.76 -8.21
C SER A 209 -1.80 -10.22 -8.33
N ASN A 210 -0.89 -11.16 -8.67
CA ASN A 210 -1.27 -12.54 -8.98
C ASN A 210 -0.13 -13.51 -8.66
N SER A 211 -0.37 -14.55 -7.86
CA SER A 211 0.68 -15.47 -7.40
C SER A 211 1.13 -16.49 -8.45
N GLY A 212 0.34 -16.72 -9.50
CA GLY A 212 0.60 -17.77 -10.48
C GLY A 212 0.15 -19.15 -10.02
N GLY A 213 -0.82 -19.22 -9.09
CA GLY A 213 -1.44 -20.45 -8.58
C GLY A 213 -0.95 -20.87 -7.19
N ARG A 214 0.15 -20.29 -6.67
CA ARG A 214 0.65 -20.53 -5.32
C ARG A 214 1.53 -19.37 -4.86
N THR A 215 1.38 -18.95 -3.62
CA THR A 215 2.29 -17.99 -3.00
C THR A 215 3.58 -18.67 -2.57
N ASP A 216 4.59 -17.88 -2.22
CA ASP A 216 5.82 -18.38 -1.60
C ASP A 216 6.01 -17.81 -0.21
N ALA A 217 6.80 -18.49 0.61
CA ALA A 217 7.17 -17.98 1.91
C ALA A 217 8.14 -16.79 1.78
N ALA A 218 8.11 -15.89 2.76
CA ALA A 218 9.01 -14.74 2.80
C ALA A 218 10.48 -15.16 2.72
N GLY A 219 10.88 -16.22 3.46
CA GLY A 219 12.25 -16.74 3.46
C GLY A 219 12.70 -17.36 2.12
N ASP A 220 11.78 -17.75 1.27
CA ASP A 220 12.10 -18.26 -0.08
C ASP A 220 12.44 -17.14 -1.07
N ILE A 221 11.91 -15.94 -0.84
CA ILE A 221 12.04 -14.81 -1.76
C ILE A 221 13.05 -13.78 -1.25
N TRP A 222 13.03 -13.45 0.04
CA TRP A 222 13.86 -12.42 0.63
C TRP A 222 15.04 -13.03 1.38
N THR A 223 16.24 -12.92 0.82
CA THR A 223 17.46 -13.54 1.34
C THR A 223 18.34 -12.60 2.18
N GLY A 224 17.89 -11.41 2.49
CA GLY A 224 18.66 -10.32 3.11
C GLY A 224 18.37 -10.05 4.59
N GLY A 225 18.06 -11.06 5.39
CA GLY A 225 17.79 -10.95 6.84
C GLY A 225 16.31 -11.03 7.18
N GLY A 226 15.98 -11.82 8.18
CA GLY A 226 14.67 -11.88 8.82
C GLY A 226 13.56 -12.67 8.11
N GLY A 227 13.75 -13.14 6.88
CA GLY A 227 12.63 -13.60 6.05
C GLY A 227 11.71 -14.66 6.67
N ALA A 228 12.22 -15.86 6.96
CA ALA A 228 11.37 -16.97 7.47
C ALA A 228 11.16 -16.89 8.99
N GLU A 229 12.16 -16.46 9.73
CA GLU A 229 12.12 -16.37 11.20
C GLU A 229 11.35 -15.13 11.65
N GLU A 230 11.51 -14.00 10.94
CA GLU A 230 10.84 -12.74 11.28
C GLU A 230 9.35 -12.75 10.87
N TYR A 231 9.00 -13.46 9.77
CA TYR A 231 7.63 -13.48 9.24
C TYR A 231 7.09 -14.90 9.03
N PRO A 232 6.97 -15.73 10.10
CA PRO A 232 6.59 -17.15 9.98
C PRO A 232 5.14 -17.35 9.48
N TYR A 233 4.32 -16.32 9.49
CA TYR A 233 2.97 -16.32 8.94
C TYR A 233 2.94 -16.02 7.43
N LEU A 234 4.02 -15.52 6.83
CA LEU A 234 4.14 -15.37 5.38
C LEU A 234 4.62 -16.68 4.75
N ARG A 235 3.71 -17.66 4.70
CA ARG A 235 3.95 -19.01 4.20
C ARG A 235 3.49 -19.15 2.75
N SER A 236 3.99 -20.23 2.12
CA SER A 236 3.47 -20.67 0.82
C SER A 236 2.09 -21.30 0.98
N VAL A 237 1.08 -20.70 0.34
CA VAL A 237 -0.30 -21.22 0.33
C VAL A 237 -0.80 -21.41 -1.09
N PRO A 238 -1.70 -22.38 -1.37
CA PRO A 238 -2.36 -22.48 -2.66
C PRO A 238 -3.15 -21.20 -2.99
N SER A 239 -3.20 -20.81 -4.24
CA SER A 239 -4.00 -19.69 -4.74
C SER A 239 -4.70 -20.11 -6.03
N SER A 240 -5.58 -21.11 -5.90
CA SER A 240 -6.24 -21.79 -7.03
C SER A 240 -7.14 -20.87 -7.85
N HIS A 241 -7.59 -19.77 -7.25
CA HIS A 241 -8.46 -18.78 -7.92
C HIS A 241 -7.72 -17.71 -8.73
N ASP A 242 -6.39 -17.76 -8.83
CA ASP A 242 -5.57 -16.76 -9.53
C ASP A 242 -5.80 -16.70 -11.03
N GLY A 243 -6.17 -17.82 -11.65
CA GLY A 243 -5.99 -18.02 -13.09
C GLY A 243 -7.15 -17.59 -13.96
N ASP A 244 -8.38 -17.73 -13.49
CA ASP A 244 -9.53 -17.72 -14.37
C ASP A 244 -10.07 -16.33 -14.70
N ALA A 245 -9.84 -15.36 -13.82
CA ALA A 245 -10.37 -14.01 -13.96
C ALA A 245 -9.33 -12.95 -14.31
N ASP A 246 -8.03 -13.26 -14.28
CA ASP A 246 -6.95 -12.31 -14.64
C ASP A 246 -6.60 -12.42 -16.14
N PRO A 247 -6.98 -11.45 -16.98
CA PRO A 247 -6.65 -11.48 -18.41
C PRO A 247 -5.15 -11.43 -18.68
N ARG A 248 -4.35 -11.04 -17.66
CA ARG A 248 -2.89 -10.96 -17.73
C ARG A 248 -2.19 -12.09 -16.97
N TYR A 249 -2.91 -13.14 -16.62
CA TYR A 249 -2.37 -14.27 -15.86
C TYR A 249 -1.16 -14.91 -16.55
N ARG A 250 -1.26 -15.14 -17.88
CA ARG A 250 -0.17 -15.67 -18.70
C ARG A 250 0.53 -14.53 -19.44
N TRP A 251 1.83 -14.68 -19.59
CA TRP A 251 2.66 -13.74 -20.33
C TRP A 251 3.81 -14.48 -21.04
N ASP A 252 4.27 -13.92 -22.13
CA ASP A 252 5.43 -14.40 -22.86
C ASP A 252 6.19 -13.24 -23.52
N PHE A 253 7.44 -13.47 -23.79
CA PHE A 253 8.27 -12.57 -24.58
C PHE A 253 9.46 -13.32 -25.17
N ALA A 254 10.05 -12.75 -26.21
CA ALA A 254 11.24 -13.26 -26.88
C ALA A 254 12.40 -12.27 -26.73
N LEU A 255 13.60 -12.80 -26.48
CA LEU A 255 14.81 -12.00 -26.31
C LEU A 255 15.95 -12.59 -27.13
N SER A 256 16.60 -11.78 -28.00
CA SER A 256 17.78 -12.22 -28.71
C SER A 256 18.99 -12.31 -27.78
N ALA A 257 19.98 -13.14 -28.11
CA ALA A 257 21.25 -13.20 -27.40
C ALA A 257 21.94 -11.82 -27.33
N ALA A 258 21.87 -11.04 -28.41
CA ALA A 258 22.43 -9.70 -28.47
C ALA A 258 21.73 -8.72 -27.50
N SER A 259 20.40 -8.79 -27.42
CA SER A 259 19.64 -7.95 -26.49
C SER A 259 19.90 -8.34 -25.03
N LEU A 260 19.93 -9.65 -24.72
CA LEU A 260 20.25 -10.13 -23.37
C LEU A 260 21.67 -9.72 -22.96
N LYS A 261 22.66 -9.87 -23.86
CA LYS A 261 24.03 -9.40 -23.63
C LYS A 261 24.08 -7.91 -23.31
N ARG A 262 23.39 -7.08 -24.10
CA ARG A 262 23.37 -5.61 -23.91
C ARG A 262 22.80 -5.22 -22.53
N VAL A 263 21.70 -5.84 -22.13
CA VAL A 263 21.11 -5.58 -20.81
C VAL A 263 22.08 -5.95 -19.69
N LEU A 264 22.68 -7.14 -19.76
CA LEU A 264 23.61 -7.58 -18.71
C LEU A 264 24.88 -6.74 -18.65
N GLN A 265 25.46 -6.38 -19.80
CA GLN A 265 26.66 -5.52 -19.86
C GLN A 265 26.36 -4.09 -19.40
N GLY A 266 25.15 -3.56 -19.66
CA GLY A 266 24.72 -2.25 -19.17
C GLY A 266 24.66 -2.15 -17.65
N GLU A 267 24.49 -3.29 -16.97
CA GLU A 267 24.52 -3.43 -15.50
C GLU A 267 25.89 -3.88 -14.96
N GLY A 268 26.94 -3.85 -15.80
CA GLY A 268 28.30 -4.14 -15.40
C GLY A 268 28.71 -5.61 -15.39
N PHE A 269 27.84 -6.55 -15.83
CA PHE A 269 28.21 -7.96 -15.88
C PHE A 269 29.17 -8.26 -17.03
N ASN A 270 30.30 -8.88 -16.72
CA ASN A 270 31.25 -9.32 -17.74
C ASN A 270 30.84 -10.65 -18.37
N ILE A 271 30.05 -10.60 -19.47
CA ILE A 271 29.54 -11.76 -20.18
C ILE A 271 29.68 -11.59 -21.71
N GLY A 272 29.99 -12.70 -22.40
CA GLY A 272 29.99 -12.79 -23.86
C GLY A 272 28.57 -12.95 -24.45
N SER A 273 28.48 -13.54 -25.63
CA SER A 273 27.17 -13.78 -26.25
C SER A 273 26.46 -14.94 -25.57
N PRO A 274 25.28 -14.75 -24.95
CA PRO A 274 24.54 -15.82 -24.28
C PRO A 274 24.18 -16.95 -25.25
N ARG A 275 24.59 -18.18 -24.89
CA ARG A 275 24.28 -19.41 -25.65
C ARG A 275 23.20 -20.24 -25.00
N ARG A 276 23.14 -20.22 -23.67
CA ARG A 276 22.18 -21.01 -22.90
C ARG A 276 21.72 -20.22 -21.68
N VAL A 277 20.42 -20.33 -21.40
CA VAL A 277 19.79 -19.87 -20.16
C VAL A 277 19.20 -21.09 -19.46
N ARG A 278 19.51 -21.31 -18.21
CA ARG A 278 18.98 -22.38 -17.35
C ARG A 278 18.30 -21.75 -16.15
N LEU A 279 17.26 -22.39 -15.68
CA LEU A 279 16.51 -22.03 -14.49
C LEU A 279 16.82 -23.06 -13.42
N ASP A 280 17.47 -22.62 -12.37
CA ASP A 280 17.90 -23.49 -11.29
C ASP A 280 17.19 -23.10 -9.99
N ASP A 281 16.91 -24.08 -9.14
CA ASP A 281 16.43 -23.89 -7.79
C ASP A 281 15.07 -23.15 -7.78
N LEU A 282 14.01 -23.93 -7.87
CA LEU A 282 12.66 -23.38 -7.82
C LEU A 282 12.10 -23.38 -6.40
N THR A 283 11.32 -22.38 -6.07
CA THR A 283 10.55 -22.34 -4.82
C THR A 283 9.38 -23.32 -4.87
N PRO A 284 8.72 -23.63 -3.72
CA PRO A 284 7.48 -24.42 -3.69
C PRO A 284 6.36 -23.84 -4.58
N GLY A 285 6.30 -22.51 -4.78
CA GLY A 285 5.38 -21.84 -5.69
C GLY A 285 5.81 -21.87 -7.17
N GLY A 286 6.97 -22.48 -7.46
CA GLY A 286 7.51 -22.61 -8.82
C GLY A 286 8.26 -21.35 -9.30
N ARG A 287 8.60 -20.43 -8.42
CA ARG A 287 9.43 -19.26 -8.76
C ARG A 287 10.89 -19.65 -8.91
N VAL A 288 11.50 -19.13 -9.96
CA VAL A 288 12.92 -19.31 -10.26
C VAL A 288 13.74 -18.54 -9.22
N ARG A 289 14.54 -19.23 -8.41
CA ARG A 289 15.47 -18.58 -7.49
C ARG A 289 16.73 -18.13 -8.19
N ARG A 290 17.22 -18.91 -9.16
CA ARG A 290 18.48 -18.63 -9.89
C ARG A 290 18.30 -18.80 -11.39
N VAL A 291 18.74 -17.79 -12.14
CA VAL A 291 18.88 -17.81 -13.59
C VAL A 291 20.36 -17.92 -13.92
N ARG A 292 20.76 -19.00 -14.56
CA ARG A 292 22.13 -19.27 -15.00
C ARG A 292 22.26 -19.02 -16.48
N ILE A 293 23.15 -18.12 -16.86
CA ILE A 293 23.39 -17.72 -18.23
C ILE A 293 24.80 -18.15 -18.62
N ILE A 294 24.92 -18.94 -19.68
CA ILE A 294 26.20 -19.45 -20.19
C ILE A 294 26.45 -18.79 -21.55
N ASP A 295 27.62 -18.19 -21.71
CA ASP A 295 28.01 -17.49 -22.91
C ASP A 295 28.73 -18.41 -23.95
N ASP A 296 29.15 -17.82 -25.05
CA ASP A 296 29.87 -18.46 -26.15
C ASP A 296 31.32 -18.87 -25.79
N GLN A 297 31.84 -18.36 -24.70
CA GLN A 297 33.18 -18.70 -24.15
C GLN A 297 33.07 -19.72 -23.00
N GLY A 298 31.87 -20.23 -22.67
CA GLY A 298 31.63 -21.13 -21.56
C GLY A 298 31.59 -20.45 -20.18
N ARG A 299 31.71 -19.15 -20.09
CA ARG A 299 31.59 -18.42 -18.83
C ARG A 299 30.15 -18.48 -18.34
N THR A 300 29.99 -18.58 -17.04
CA THR A 300 28.69 -18.69 -16.41
C THR A 300 28.42 -17.47 -15.51
N LEU A 301 27.30 -16.79 -15.75
CA LEU A 301 26.72 -15.79 -14.89
C LEU A 301 25.49 -16.40 -14.18
N THR A 302 25.42 -16.30 -12.86
CA THR A 302 24.25 -16.70 -12.08
C THR A 302 23.70 -15.48 -11.36
N ILE A 303 22.43 -15.16 -11.62
CA ILE A 303 21.72 -14.06 -10.97
C ILE A 303 20.42 -14.58 -10.34
N ARG A 304 19.87 -13.84 -9.39
CA ARG A 304 18.58 -14.19 -8.77
C ARG A 304 17.44 -14.01 -9.77
N GLY A 305 16.38 -14.80 -9.66
CA GLY A 305 15.19 -14.65 -10.51
C GLY A 305 14.54 -13.28 -10.39
N GLU A 306 14.52 -12.71 -9.18
CA GLU A 306 14.01 -11.36 -8.96
C GLU A 306 14.90 -10.29 -9.59
N GLU A 307 16.21 -10.46 -9.54
CA GLU A 307 17.16 -9.58 -10.22
C GLU A 307 17.00 -9.67 -11.74
N PHE A 308 16.80 -10.86 -12.28
CA PHE A 308 16.50 -11.05 -13.71
C PHE A 308 15.23 -10.26 -14.11
N ARG A 309 14.18 -10.30 -13.27
CA ARG A 309 12.97 -9.50 -13.48
C ARG A 309 13.28 -8.00 -13.53
N ARG A 310 14.07 -7.50 -12.57
CA ARG A 310 14.49 -6.09 -12.53
C ARG A 310 15.25 -5.68 -13.80
N LEU A 311 16.22 -6.49 -14.21
CA LEU A 311 17.07 -6.25 -15.37
C LEU A 311 16.30 -6.19 -16.70
N ILE A 312 15.37 -7.11 -16.90
CA ILE A 312 14.55 -7.16 -18.13
C ILE A 312 13.38 -6.17 -18.06
N GLY A 313 12.94 -5.83 -16.86
CA GLY A 313 11.82 -4.95 -16.57
C GLY A 313 10.60 -5.68 -16.03
N TYR A 314 10.05 -5.17 -14.93
CA TYR A 314 8.90 -5.77 -14.24
C TYR A 314 7.60 -5.81 -15.07
N SER A 315 7.47 -4.94 -16.06
CA SER A 315 6.34 -4.94 -17.01
C SER A 315 6.45 -6.07 -18.05
N ILE A 316 7.65 -6.58 -18.31
CA ILE A 316 7.94 -7.66 -19.27
C ILE A 316 7.96 -8.99 -18.53
N VAL A 317 8.84 -9.15 -17.53
CA VAL A 317 8.93 -10.34 -16.67
C VAL A 317 8.08 -10.11 -15.42
N ARG A 318 6.78 -10.37 -15.52
CA ARG A 318 5.80 -9.98 -14.51
C ARG A 318 5.92 -10.73 -13.19
N SER A 319 6.44 -11.94 -13.22
CA SER A 319 6.72 -12.77 -12.03
C SER A 319 7.98 -13.59 -12.24
N ALA A 320 8.48 -14.24 -11.19
CA ALA A 320 9.55 -15.22 -11.32
C ALA A 320 9.05 -16.64 -11.63
N VAL A 321 7.74 -16.85 -11.89
CA VAL A 321 7.19 -18.14 -12.33
C VAL A 321 7.22 -18.23 -13.85
N PHE A 322 8.32 -18.73 -14.41
CA PHE A 322 8.48 -18.83 -15.87
C PHE A 322 9.35 -20.00 -16.30
N THR A 323 9.24 -20.33 -17.57
CA THR A 323 10.10 -21.26 -18.31
C THR A 323 10.87 -20.51 -19.38
N VAL A 324 11.96 -21.09 -19.87
CA VAL A 324 12.73 -20.57 -21.01
C VAL A 324 13.07 -21.68 -21.98
N ARG A 325 12.94 -21.39 -23.28
CA ARG A 325 13.40 -22.25 -24.38
C ARG A 325 14.20 -21.42 -25.37
N ARG A 326 15.06 -22.07 -26.14
CA ARG A 326 15.77 -21.44 -27.27
C ARG A 326 15.18 -21.94 -28.58
N GLU A 327 14.66 -21.02 -29.36
CA GLU A 327 14.02 -21.28 -30.64
C GLU A 327 14.45 -20.24 -31.67
N GLY A 328 14.89 -20.63 -32.87
CA GLY A 328 15.27 -19.69 -33.93
C GLY A 328 16.32 -18.63 -33.53
N GLY A 329 17.22 -18.95 -32.62
CA GLY A 329 18.23 -18.00 -32.11
C GLY A 329 17.73 -17.07 -30.98
N LEU A 330 16.45 -17.11 -30.63
CA LEU A 330 15.84 -16.35 -29.55
C LEU A 330 15.69 -17.19 -28.29
N PHE A 331 15.72 -16.53 -27.14
CA PHE A 331 15.25 -17.09 -25.87
C PHE A 331 13.77 -16.72 -25.70
N ILE A 332 12.90 -17.73 -25.69
CA ILE A 332 11.46 -17.58 -25.52
C ILE A 332 11.13 -17.86 -24.06
N PHE A 333 10.62 -16.85 -23.37
CA PHE A 333 10.18 -16.93 -21.99
C PHE A 333 8.66 -17.01 -21.94
N ARG A 334 8.13 -17.92 -21.13
CA ARG A 334 6.69 -18.05 -20.88
C ARG A 334 6.45 -18.17 -19.39
N GLY A 335 5.59 -17.31 -18.87
CA GLY A 335 5.34 -17.27 -17.45
C GLY A 335 3.87 -17.08 -17.09
N ARG A 336 3.61 -17.06 -15.79
CA ARG A 336 2.28 -16.80 -15.22
C ARG A 336 2.38 -16.01 -13.93
N GLY A 337 1.30 -15.29 -13.59
CA GLY A 337 1.22 -14.43 -12.42
C GLY A 337 1.96 -13.10 -12.58
N SER A 338 1.84 -12.23 -11.57
CA SER A 338 2.41 -10.88 -11.56
C SER A 338 2.71 -10.45 -10.12
N GLY A 339 3.95 -10.00 -9.87
CA GLY A 339 4.43 -9.56 -8.57
C GLY A 339 5.39 -10.53 -7.89
N HIS A 340 5.74 -10.24 -6.65
CA HIS A 340 6.76 -10.97 -5.88
C HIS A 340 6.28 -12.33 -5.33
N GLY A 341 4.96 -12.52 -5.17
CA GLY A 341 4.36 -13.81 -4.78
C GLY A 341 4.32 -14.12 -3.29
N VAL A 342 4.62 -13.19 -2.40
CA VAL A 342 4.54 -13.37 -0.95
C VAL A 342 3.28 -12.70 -0.41
N GLY A 343 2.60 -13.31 0.57
CA GLY A 343 1.37 -12.79 1.17
C GLY A 343 0.17 -12.88 0.24
N MET A 344 -0.73 -11.88 0.24
CA MET A 344 -2.02 -11.96 -0.44
C MET A 344 -1.90 -11.75 -1.96
N SER A 345 -2.42 -12.71 -2.74
CA SER A 345 -2.72 -12.51 -4.17
C SER A 345 -4.02 -11.73 -4.31
N GLN A 346 -3.98 -10.57 -4.97
CA GLN A 346 -5.17 -9.74 -5.18
C GLN A 346 -6.21 -10.46 -6.05
N TRP A 347 -5.80 -11.06 -7.16
CA TRP A 347 -6.70 -11.87 -8.00
C TRP A 347 -7.17 -13.13 -7.31
N GLY A 348 -6.33 -13.77 -6.48
CA GLY A 348 -6.76 -14.88 -5.65
C GLY A 348 -7.78 -14.48 -4.60
N ALA A 349 -7.61 -13.34 -3.94
CA ALA A 349 -8.59 -12.77 -3.02
C ALA A 349 -9.93 -12.45 -3.71
N ARG A 350 -9.88 -11.90 -4.94
CA ARG A 350 -11.05 -11.69 -5.76
C ARG A 350 -11.79 -13.01 -6.03
N GLY A 351 -11.10 -14.02 -6.53
CA GLY A 351 -11.73 -15.30 -6.85
C GLY A 351 -12.27 -16.03 -5.63
N MET A 352 -11.60 -15.94 -4.47
CA MET A 352 -12.15 -16.44 -3.20
C MET A 352 -13.45 -15.71 -2.82
N ALA A 353 -13.51 -14.39 -2.97
CA ALA A 353 -14.71 -13.61 -2.68
C ALA A 353 -15.84 -13.93 -3.67
N GLU A 354 -15.55 -14.14 -4.96
CA GLU A 354 -16.51 -14.62 -5.95
C GLU A 354 -17.06 -16.02 -5.61
N ALA A 355 -16.24 -16.87 -4.98
CA ALA A 355 -16.64 -18.17 -4.45
C ALA A 355 -17.36 -18.10 -3.09
N GLY A 356 -17.66 -16.89 -2.57
CA GLY A 356 -18.42 -16.66 -1.33
C GLY A 356 -17.59 -16.53 -0.05
N ALA A 357 -16.26 -16.52 -0.13
CA ALA A 357 -15.42 -16.32 1.04
C ALA A 357 -15.54 -14.89 1.58
N SER A 358 -15.63 -14.74 2.89
CA SER A 358 -15.56 -13.45 3.58
C SER A 358 -14.12 -12.91 3.59
N TYR A 359 -13.94 -11.59 3.75
CA TYR A 359 -12.60 -10.98 3.89
C TYR A 359 -11.79 -11.58 5.05
N ARG A 360 -12.45 -12.04 6.11
CA ARG A 360 -11.80 -12.70 7.25
C ARG A 360 -11.22 -14.06 6.87
N GLU A 361 -11.91 -14.82 6.04
CA GLU A 361 -11.43 -16.10 5.51
C GLU A 361 -10.29 -15.87 4.51
N ILE A 362 -10.40 -14.88 3.63
CA ILE A 362 -9.35 -14.47 2.69
C ILE A 362 -8.06 -14.10 3.46
N LEU A 363 -8.16 -13.22 4.44
CA LEU A 363 -7.00 -12.80 5.25
C LEU A 363 -6.38 -13.97 6.04
N ARG A 364 -7.20 -14.84 6.62
CA ARG A 364 -6.72 -16.05 7.33
C ARG A 364 -5.98 -16.99 6.38
N HIS A 365 -6.45 -17.12 5.14
CA HIS A 365 -5.83 -17.95 4.13
C HIS A 365 -4.41 -17.46 3.76
N TYR A 366 -4.27 -16.15 3.46
CA TYR A 366 -3.01 -15.60 2.98
C TYR A 366 -2.02 -15.22 4.09
N TYR A 367 -2.49 -15.02 5.32
CA TYR A 367 -1.66 -14.69 6.50
C TYR A 367 -1.94 -15.64 7.66
N PRO A 368 -1.69 -16.96 7.49
CA PRO A 368 -2.00 -17.95 8.50
C PRO A 368 -1.20 -17.72 9.78
N GLY A 369 -1.89 -17.61 10.93
CA GLY A 369 -1.30 -17.30 12.23
C GLY A 369 -1.38 -15.83 12.64
N ALA A 370 -1.58 -14.91 11.71
CA ALA A 370 -1.93 -13.53 12.06
C ALA A 370 -3.40 -13.46 12.52
N ARG A 371 -3.69 -12.62 13.50
CA ARG A 371 -5.01 -12.49 14.12
C ARG A 371 -5.64 -11.15 13.76
N LEU A 372 -6.85 -11.19 13.21
CA LEU A 372 -7.64 -9.99 12.96
C LEU A 372 -8.12 -9.38 14.29
N LYS A 373 -7.87 -8.08 14.46
CA LYS A 373 -8.27 -7.33 15.64
C LYS A 373 -8.67 -5.91 15.25
N LYS A 374 -9.70 -5.36 15.87
CA LYS A 374 -10.02 -3.93 15.77
C LYS A 374 -9.19 -3.17 16.80
N LEU A 375 -8.43 -2.14 16.37
CA LEU A 375 -7.54 -1.34 17.24
C LEU A 375 -8.10 0.04 17.56
N PHE A 376 -8.95 0.61 16.68
CA PHE A 376 -9.54 1.93 16.84
C PHE A 376 -10.92 2.06 16.19
#